data_1c9da2901e641f12910b37e4cf61719e
#
_entry.id   1c9da2901e641f12910b37e4cf61719e
#
_cell.length_a   1.000
_cell.length_b   1.000
_cell.length_c   1.000
_cell.angle_alpha   90.00
_cell.angle_beta   90.00
_cell.angle_gamma   90.00
#
_symmetry.space_group_name_H-M   'P 1'
#
loop_
_entity.id
_entity.type
_entity.pdbx_description
1 polymer ?
#
loop_
_entity_poly.entity_id
_entity_poly.type
_entity_poly.pdbx_seq_one_letter_code
_entity_poly.pdbx_strand_id
1 'polypeptide(L)'
;MGLLGVISNKLVMERSDLLKNSAARLIKNKFGRASVLITDKIVWILRHGDDPNNYILPHLINHHANLQALKDLDATEIVGINSTGSFKKDLCPGMIVIPDDFITLTATPTIHQNRAVHITPTLNEKVRQKLIKAALGSKIKVVKKGTYWQTHGPRLETKAEIKMMANFADIVGMTMANEAVIALELDLPYASVCSIDNFGNGLLKKPLSMKEIIAGTRKNADLKIQLLQSYLKLSS
;
A
#
# COMPACT_ATOMS: atom_id res chain seq x y z
N MET A 1 -19.92 1.55 13.68
CA MET A 1 -19.05 1.15 12.58
C MET A 1 -17.62 1.49 12.96
N GLY A 2 -16.66 0.56 12.80
CA GLY A 2 -15.27 0.88 13.13
C GLY A 2 -14.63 1.76 12.06
N LEU A 3 -13.54 2.45 12.43
CA LEU A 3 -12.79 3.30 11.51
C LEU A 3 -12.00 2.44 10.50
N LEU A 4 -11.98 2.85 9.24
CA LEU A 4 -11.11 2.27 8.22
C LEU A 4 -9.73 2.91 8.31
N GLY A 5 -8.68 2.11 8.52
CA GLY A 5 -7.30 2.54 8.33
C GLY A 5 -6.94 2.58 6.84
N VAL A 6 -6.42 3.70 6.37
CA VAL A 6 -5.90 3.84 4.99
C VAL A 6 -4.44 4.26 5.05
N ILE A 7 -3.57 3.59 4.29
CA ILE A 7 -2.15 3.97 4.18
C ILE A 7 -1.84 4.25 2.71
N SER A 8 -1.42 5.47 2.39
CA SER A 8 -1.09 5.85 1.02
C SER A 8 0.05 6.86 0.92
N ASN A 9 0.40 7.23 -0.32
CA ASN A 9 1.17 8.43 -0.60
C ASN A 9 0.27 9.68 -0.71
N LYS A 10 0.87 10.86 -0.63
CA LYS A 10 0.18 12.16 -0.70
C LYS A 10 -0.56 12.38 -2.03
N LEU A 11 -0.01 11.90 -3.15
CA LEU A 11 -0.61 12.10 -4.48
C LEU A 11 -2.03 11.49 -4.61
N VAL A 12 -2.30 10.40 -3.90
CA VAL A 12 -3.64 9.80 -3.85
C VAL A 12 -4.56 10.65 -2.97
N MET A 13 -4.06 11.08 -1.83
CA MET A 13 -4.82 11.86 -0.85
C MET A 13 -5.29 13.20 -1.42
N GLU A 14 -4.42 13.96 -2.09
CA GLU A 14 -4.71 15.30 -2.63
C GLU A 14 -5.89 15.33 -3.61
N ARG A 15 -6.23 14.20 -4.23
CA ARG A 15 -7.35 14.06 -5.16
C ARG A 15 -8.64 13.55 -4.51
N SER A 16 -8.62 13.35 -3.19
CA SER A 16 -9.72 12.70 -2.49
C SER A 16 -10.59 13.68 -1.71
N ASP A 17 -11.88 13.71 -2.04
CA ASP A 17 -12.91 14.38 -1.23
C ASP A 17 -13.19 13.65 0.08
N LEU A 18 -12.67 12.41 0.25
CA LEU A 18 -12.86 11.60 1.46
C LEU A 18 -12.25 12.25 2.71
N LEU A 19 -11.33 13.19 2.51
CA LEU A 19 -10.63 13.90 3.59
C LEU A 19 -11.11 15.34 3.76
N LYS A 20 -12.19 15.74 3.10
CA LYS A 20 -12.85 17.02 3.42
C LYS A 20 -13.20 17.03 4.89
N ASN A 21 -12.81 18.12 5.58
CA ASN A 21 -13.00 18.29 7.02
C ASN A 21 -12.24 17.30 7.92
N SER A 22 -11.19 16.66 7.41
CA SER A 22 -10.32 15.83 8.25
C SER A 22 -9.53 16.69 9.26
N ALA A 23 -9.35 16.15 10.46
CA ALA A 23 -8.45 16.70 11.46
C ALA A 23 -7.04 16.10 11.29
N ALA A 24 -6.03 16.94 11.10
CA ALA A 24 -4.64 16.51 11.13
C ALA A 24 -4.18 16.34 12.58
N ARG A 25 -3.58 15.20 12.91
CA ARG A 25 -3.03 14.90 14.23
C ARG A 25 -1.68 14.22 14.13
N LEU A 26 -0.83 14.46 15.12
CA LEU A 26 0.43 13.75 15.32
C LEU A 26 0.24 12.77 16.48
N ILE A 27 0.16 11.48 16.17
CA ILE A 27 0.04 10.42 17.17
C ILE A 27 1.43 9.99 17.61
N LYS A 28 1.68 10.05 18.93
CA LYS A 28 2.89 9.54 19.56
C LYS A 28 2.60 8.18 20.18
N ASN A 29 3.43 7.18 19.90
CA ASN A 29 3.35 5.87 20.50
C ASN A 29 4.76 5.34 20.82
N LYS A 30 4.86 4.14 21.39
CA LYS A 30 6.14 3.53 21.79
C LYS A 30 7.16 3.33 20.66
N PHE A 31 6.72 3.38 19.41
CA PHE A 31 7.58 3.20 18.24
C PHE A 31 7.96 4.53 17.56
N GLY A 32 7.39 5.65 18.00
CA GLY A 32 7.68 6.96 17.43
C GLY A 32 6.45 7.81 17.19
N ARG A 33 6.42 8.49 16.04
CA ARG A 33 5.35 9.43 15.66
C ARG A 33 4.77 9.07 14.31
N ALA A 34 3.45 9.21 14.16
CA ALA A 34 2.73 9.06 12.91
C ALA A 34 1.83 10.27 12.66
N SER A 35 1.95 10.89 11.49
CA SER A 35 1.03 11.93 11.03
C SER A 35 -0.21 11.28 10.44
N VAL A 36 -1.38 11.64 10.97
CA VAL A 36 -2.66 11.07 10.56
C VAL A 36 -3.66 12.15 10.18
N LEU A 37 -4.55 11.83 9.25
CA LEU A 37 -5.75 12.61 8.94
C LEU A 37 -6.96 11.80 9.36
N ILE A 38 -7.84 12.37 10.18
CA ILE A 38 -8.95 11.65 10.79
C ILE A 38 -10.27 12.28 10.37
N THR A 39 -11.20 11.44 9.91
CA THR A 39 -12.61 11.78 9.72
C THR A 39 -13.48 10.88 10.61
N ASP A 40 -14.80 10.98 10.50
CA ASP A 40 -15.77 10.08 11.16
C ASP A 40 -15.68 8.61 10.70
N LYS A 41 -15.06 8.32 9.54
CA LYS A 41 -15.00 6.99 8.91
C LYS A 41 -13.60 6.47 8.65
N ILE A 42 -12.61 7.36 8.56
CA ILE A 42 -11.26 7.00 8.09
C ILE A 42 -10.19 7.57 9.01
N VAL A 43 -9.18 6.76 9.30
CA VAL A 43 -7.86 7.20 9.77
C VAL A 43 -6.89 7.00 8.63
N TRP A 44 -6.34 8.08 8.09
CA TRP A 44 -5.46 8.05 6.93
C TRP A 44 -4.01 8.37 7.30
N ILE A 45 -3.11 7.45 6.98
CA ILE A 45 -1.65 7.60 7.16
C ILE A 45 -1.02 7.99 5.82
N LEU A 46 -0.24 9.08 5.83
CA LEU A 46 0.65 9.43 4.73
C LEU A 46 2.02 8.80 4.97
N ARG A 47 2.27 7.60 4.38
CA ARG A 47 3.48 6.81 4.70
C ARG A 47 4.80 7.52 4.38
N HIS A 48 4.79 8.45 3.44
CA HIS A 48 5.96 9.24 3.03
C HIS A 48 5.98 10.65 3.65
N GLY A 49 5.14 10.90 4.67
CA GLY A 49 4.95 12.23 5.25
C GLY A 49 4.05 13.13 4.40
N ASP A 50 3.79 14.31 4.92
CA ASP A 50 2.95 15.36 4.33
C ASP A 50 3.76 16.55 3.80
N ASP A 51 5.03 16.69 4.20
CA ASP A 51 5.94 17.73 3.74
C ASP A 51 6.61 17.33 2.41
N PRO A 52 6.34 18.03 1.30
CA PRO A 52 6.96 17.74 0.01
C PRO A 52 8.47 17.99 -0.01
N ASN A 53 8.99 18.82 0.92
CA ASN A 53 10.41 19.11 1.04
C ASN A 53 11.15 18.08 1.91
N ASN A 54 10.40 17.24 2.63
CA ASN A 54 10.95 16.23 3.54
C ASN A 54 10.26 14.87 3.30
N TYR A 55 10.33 14.40 2.06
CA TYR A 55 9.76 13.12 1.64
C TYR A 55 10.48 11.96 2.33
N ILE A 56 9.75 11.15 3.08
CA ILE A 56 10.26 9.96 3.75
C ILE A 56 10.48 8.86 2.72
N LEU A 57 11.73 8.48 2.47
CA LEU A 57 12.09 7.42 1.53
C LEU A 57 11.53 6.06 1.99
N PRO A 58 11.24 5.11 1.07
CA PRO A 58 10.62 3.83 1.41
C PRO A 58 11.30 3.07 2.55
N HIS A 59 12.62 3.00 2.54
CA HIS A 59 13.43 2.31 3.56
C HIS A 59 13.53 3.04 4.91
N LEU A 60 13.06 4.30 4.98
CA LEU A 60 13.04 5.12 6.19
C LEU A 60 11.64 5.23 6.82
N ILE A 61 10.64 4.62 6.21
CA ILE A 61 9.26 4.65 6.73
C ILE A 61 9.22 3.92 8.08
N ASN A 62 8.71 4.60 9.10
CA ASN A 62 8.44 3.98 10.39
C ASN A 62 7.09 3.23 10.35
N HIS A 63 7.12 2.01 9.78
CA HIS A 63 5.93 1.17 9.69
C HIS A 63 5.36 0.82 11.06
N HIS A 64 6.21 0.64 12.09
CA HIS A 64 5.77 0.37 13.46
C HIS A 64 4.90 1.49 14.01
N ALA A 65 5.39 2.74 13.94
CA ALA A 65 4.65 3.89 14.44
C ALA A 65 3.33 4.11 13.67
N ASN A 66 3.36 3.91 12.36
CA ASN A 66 2.20 4.08 11.50
C ASN A 66 1.09 3.07 11.81
N LEU A 67 1.43 1.78 11.87
CA LEU A 67 0.44 0.73 12.12
C LEU A 67 -0.05 0.76 13.58
N GLN A 68 0.85 1.06 14.55
CA GLN A 68 0.46 1.25 15.94
C GLN A 68 -0.52 2.43 16.10
N ALA A 69 -0.32 3.54 15.37
CA ALA A 69 -1.24 4.67 15.40
C ALA A 69 -2.65 4.30 14.89
N LEU A 70 -2.75 3.44 13.88
CA LEU A 70 -4.05 2.91 13.44
C LEU A 70 -4.70 2.03 14.52
N LYS A 71 -3.92 1.21 15.21
CA LYS A 71 -4.40 0.40 16.35
C LYS A 71 -4.89 1.28 17.49
N ASP A 72 -4.10 2.30 17.88
CA ASP A 72 -4.40 3.22 18.97
C ASP A 72 -5.65 4.09 18.70
N LEU A 73 -6.03 4.23 17.43
CA LEU A 73 -7.22 4.96 16.97
C LEU A 73 -8.38 4.01 16.59
N ASP A 74 -8.34 2.77 17.07
CA ASP A 74 -9.41 1.77 16.91
C ASP A 74 -9.79 1.48 15.44
N ALA A 75 -8.82 1.55 14.50
CA ALA A 75 -9.05 1.08 13.15
C ALA A 75 -9.35 -0.44 13.16
N THR A 76 -10.45 -0.83 12.52
CA THR A 76 -10.92 -2.23 12.52
C THR A 76 -10.41 -3.07 11.36
N GLU A 77 -10.01 -2.42 10.28
CA GLU A 77 -9.40 -3.03 9.08
C GLU A 77 -8.52 -1.99 8.38
N ILE A 78 -7.53 -2.45 7.61
CA ILE A 78 -6.57 -1.57 6.93
C ILE A 78 -6.55 -1.85 5.43
N VAL A 79 -6.58 -0.79 4.65
CA VAL A 79 -6.34 -0.80 3.20
C VAL A 79 -5.06 -0.04 2.88
N GLY A 80 -4.02 -0.77 2.45
CA GLY A 80 -2.83 -0.19 1.86
C GLY A 80 -3.09 0.21 0.40
N ILE A 81 -2.69 1.42 0.01
CA ILE A 81 -2.74 1.86 -1.39
C ILE A 81 -1.31 2.03 -1.88
N ASN A 82 -0.90 1.17 -2.81
CA ASN A 82 0.47 1.05 -3.25
C ASN A 82 0.63 1.35 -4.75
N SER A 83 1.72 2.02 -5.09
CA SER A 83 2.23 2.18 -6.45
C SER A 83 3.18 1.02 -6.75
N THR A 84 3.04 0.36 -7.88
CA THR A 84 3.84 -0.82 -8.24
C THR A 84 4.30 -0.79 -9.69
N GLY A 85 5.42 -1.47 -9.93
CA GLY A 85 5.86 -1.86 -11.26
C GLY A 85 5.37 -3.26 -11.62
N SER A 86 5.09 -3.52 -12.90
CA SER A 86 4.72 -4.85 -13.39
C SER A 86 5.92 -5.62 -13.92
N PHE A 87 5.97 -6.90 -13.63
CA PHE A 87 6.91 -7.85 -14.26
C PHE A 87 6.36 -8.46 -15.56
N LYS A 88 5.08 -8.25 -15.88
CA LYS A 88 4.37 -8.91 -16.97
C LYS A 88 3.81 -7.90 -17.97
N LYS A 89 3.91 -8.20 -19.27
CA LYS A 89 3.45 -7.30 -20.33
C LYS A 89 1.92 -7.19 -20.40
N ASP A 90 1.20 -8.20 -19.99
CA ASP A 90 -0.26 -8.26 -19.93
C ASP A 90 -0.84 -7.54 -18.69
N LEU A 91 0.00 -7.31 -17.68
CA LEU A 91 -0.32 -6.44 -16.53
C LEU A 91 0.14 -5.01 -16.82
N CYS A 92 -0.66 -4.27 -17.57
CA CYS A 92 -0.31 -2.95 -18.09
C CYS A 92 -0.49 -1.82 -17.06
N PRO A 93 0.29 -0.72 -17.19
CA PRO A 93 0.02 0.52 -16.45
C PRO A 93 -1.43 0.98 -16.62
N GLY A 94 -2.06 1.34 -15.51
CA GLY A 94 -3.49 1.68 -15.43
C GLY A 94 -4.37 0.54 -14.88
N MET A 95 -3.83 -0.66 -14.72
CA MET A 95 -4.55 -1.76 -14.07
C MET A 95 -4.39 -1.72 -12.54
N ILE A 96 -5.36 -2.28 -11.86
CA ILE A 96 -5.34 -2.50 -10.40
C ILE A 96 -5.16 -4.00 -10.14
N VAL A 97 -4.24 -4.32 -9.23
CA VAL A 97 -4.06 -5.68 -8.68
C VAL A 97 -4.42 -5.66 -7.22
N ILE A 98 -5.17 -6.65 -6.76
CA ILE A 98 -5.41 -6.93 -5.33
C ILE A 98 -4.65 -8.21 -5.01
N PRO A 99 -3.41 -8.08 -4.49
CA PRO A 99 -2.54 -9.23 -4.28
C PRO A 99 -3.15 -10.21 -3.27
N ASP A 100 -2.84 -11.49 -3.41
CA ASP A 100 -3.20 -12.54 -2.45
C ASP A 100 -2.00 -13.10 -1.70
N ASP A 101 -0.78 -12.77 -2.17
CA ASP A 101 0.46 -13.19 -1.52
C ASP A 101 1.60 -12.21 -1.79
N PHE A 102 2.71 -12.36 -1.07
CA PHE A 102 3.90 -11.55 -1.27
C PHE A 102 5.20 -12.29 -0.98
N ILE A 103 6.27 -11.81 -1.60
CA ILE A 103 7.65 -12.26 -1.36
C ILE A 103 8.46 -11.07 -0.86
N THR A 104 9.23 -11.26 0.20
CA THR A 104 10.27 -10.32 0.63
C THR A 104 11.50 -11.09 1.07
N LEU A 105 12.66 -10.70 0.54
CA LEU A 105 13.97 -11.24 0.91
C LEU A 105 14.80 -10.21 1.68
N THR A 106 14.21 -9.07 1.99
CA THR A 106 14.81 -8.05 2.85
C THR A 106 14.38 -8.25 4.30
N ALA A 107 15.13 -7.69 5.24
CA ALA A 107 14.72 -7.68 6.64
C ALA A 107 13.33 -7.05 6.78
N THR A 108 12.41 -7.78 7.40
CA THR A 108 11.07 -7.29 7.71
C THR A 108 11.03 -6.74 9.13
N PRO A 109 10.33 -5.62 9.36
CA PRO A 109 10.15 -5.09 10.71
C PRO A 109 9.27 -6.03 11.55
N THR A 110 9.49 -6.05 12.86
CA THR A 110 8.66 -6.76 13.84
C THR A 110 8.43 -5.92 15.09
N ILE A 111 7.25 -6.00 15.70
CA ILE A 111 6.96 -5.35 16.99
C ILE A 111 7.50 -6.16 18.18
N HIS A 112 7.93 -7.39 17.94
CA HIS A 112 8.42 -8.33 18.96
C HIS A 112 9.93 -8.28 19.09
N GLN A 113 10.44 -7.39 19.96
CA GLN A 113 11.89 -7.21 20.14
C GLN A 113 12.54 -8.22 21.11
N ASN A 114 11.78 -8.72 22.09
CA ASN A 114 12.34 -9.47 23.24
C ASN A 114 11.74 -10.87 23.40
N ARG A 115 11.00 -11.37 22.45
CA ARG A 115 10.42 -12.71 22.47
C ARG A 115 10.31 -13.29 21.06
N ALA A 116 10.49 -14.59 20.95
CA ALA A 116 10.26 -15.31 19.71
C ALA A 116 8.74 -15.43 19.45
N VAL A 117 8.25 -14.73 18.45
CA VAL A 117 6.89 -14.86 17.95
C VAL A 117 6.98 -15.19 16.46
N HIS A 118 6.48 -16.36 16.09
CA HIS A 118 6.50 -16.84 14.72
C HIS A 118 5.09 -16.73 14.13
N ILE A 119 4.86 -15.68 13.37
CA ILE A 119 3.63 -15.54 12.58
C ILE A 119 3.83 -16.17 11.20
N THR A 120 2.74 -16.65 10.60
CA THR A 120 2.70 -16.96 9.16
C THR A 120 2.05 -15.79 8.44
N PRO A 121 2.81 -14.96 7.69
CA PRO A 121 2.26 -13.76 7.07
C PRO A 121 1.19 -14.11 6.02
N THR A 122 0.06 -13.42 6.09
CA THR A 122 -1.03 -13.55 5.11
C THR A 122 -1.71 -12.21 4.91
N LEU A 123 -2.29 -12.00 3.73
CA LEU A 123 -3.21 -10.89 3.47
C LEU A 123 -4.62 -11.31 3.90
N ASN A 124 -5.37 -10.40 4.53
CA ASN A 124 -6.69 -10.73 5.04
C ASN A 124 -7.71 -10.94 3.92
N GLU A 125 -8.21 -12.17 3.79
CA GLU A 125 -9.10 -12.55 2.67
C GLU A 125 -10.45 -11.81 2.71
N LYS A 126 -11.00 -11.51 3.88
CA LYS A 126 -12.27 -10.77 3.98
C LYS A 126 -12.10 -9.34 3.44
N VAL A 127 -11.02 -8.66 3.81
CA VAL A 127 -10.70 -7.31 3.30
C VAL A 127 -10.41 -7.37 1.80
N ARG A 128 -9.68 -8.38 1.32
CA ARG A 128 -9.42 -8.60 -0.12
C ARG A 128 -10.71 -8.77 -0.91
N GLN A 129 -11.61 -9.65 -0.48
CA GLN A 129 -12.88 -9.89 -1.18
C GLN A 129 -13.77 -8.65 -1.20
N LYS A 130 -13.76 -7.86 -0.13
CA LYS A 130 -14.47 -6.58 -0.06
C LYS A 130 -13.88 -5.56 -1.05
N LEU A 131 -12.55 -5.49 -1.20
CA LEU A 131 -11.88 -4.66 -2.22
C LEU A 131 -12.24 -5.10 -3.65
N ILE A 132 -12.24 -6.41 -3.92
CA ILE A 132 -12.64 -6.96 -5.22
C ILE A 132 -14.10 -6.61 -5.53
N LYS A 133 -15.01 -6.78 -4.58
CA LYS A 133 -16.42 -6.40 -4.72
C LYS A 133 -16.60 -4.90 -4.99
N ALA A 134 -15.84 -4.05 -4.27
CA ALA A 134 -15.85 -2.61 -4.47
C ALA A 134 -15.38 -2.22 -5.88
N ALA A 135 -14.28 -2.82 -6.36
CA ALA A 135 -13.77 -2.59 -7.70
C ALA A 135 -14.78 -2.99 -8.79
N LEU A 136 -15.36 -4.17 -8.68
CA LEU A 136 -16.38 -4.65 -9.63
C LEU A 136 -17.62 -3.77 -9.64
N GLY A 137 -18.11 -3.36 -8.46
CA GLY A 137 -19.25 -2.46 -8.32
C GLY A 137 -19.00 -1.07 -8.93
N SER A 138 -17.75 -0.63 -8.96
CA SER A 138 -17.32 0.62 -9.61
C SER A 138 -16.91 0.45 -11.07
N LYS A 139 -17.10 -0.73 -11.66
CA LYS A 139 -16.66 -1.08 -13.03
C LYS A 139 -15.16 -0.88 -13.26
N ILE A 140 -14.35 -0.97 -12.20
CA ILE A 140 -12.89 -0.91 -12.28
C ILE A 140 -12.36 -2.29 -12.68
N LYS A 141 -11.58 -2.33 -13.77
CA LYS A 141 -10.91 -3.57 -14.18
C LYS A 141 -9.84 -3.93 -13.13
N VAL A 142 -10.02 -5.06 -12.47
CA VAL A 142 -9.16 -5.52 -11.39
C VAL A 142 -8.63 -6.92 -11.64
N VAL A 143 -7.36 -7.13 -11.37
CA VAL A 143 -6.72 -8.44 -11.27
C VAL A 143 -6.86 -8.90 -9.81
N LYS A 144 -7.59 -9.99 -9.61
CA LYS A 144 -8.08 -10.42 -8.28
C LYS A 144 -7.03 -11.18 -7.46
N LYS A 145 -5.91 -11.55 -8.07
CA LYS A 145 -4.80 -12.28 -7.47
C LYS A 145 -3.49 -11.81 -8.06
N GLY A 146 -2.42 -12.00 -7.33
CA GLY A 146 -1.07 -11.75 -7.80
C GLY A 146 -0.09 -11.71 -6.65
N THR A 147 1.13 -12.16 -6.90
CA THR A 147 2.21 -12.11 -5.93
C THR A 147 2.93 -10.78 -6.01
N TYR A 148 3.00 -10.08 -4.88
CA TYR A 148 3.75 -8.84 -4.74
C TYR A 148 5.17 -9.14 -4.28
N TRP A 149 6.20 -8.63 -4.99
CA TRP A 149 7.58 -8.68 -4.53
C TRP A 149 7.96 -7.37 -3.87
N GLN A 150 8.47 -7.42 -2.65
CA GLN A 150 9.00 -6.24 -1.98
C GLN A 150 10.49 -6.11 -2.11
N THR A 151 10.95 -4.94 -2.58
CA THR A 151 12.34 -4.51 -2.54
C THR A 151 12.54 -3.46 -1.46
N HIS A 152 13.80 -3.23 -1.08
CA HIS A 152 14.14 -2.28 -0.03
C HIS A 152 14.00 -0.82 -0.47
N GLY A 153 14.31 -0.52 -1.73
CA GLY A 153 14.44 0.85 -2.20
C GLY A 153 15.68 1.58 -1.61
N PRO A 154 15.86 2.89 -1.84
CA PRO A 154 15.06 3.74 -2.70
C PRO A 154 15.39 3.58 -4.19
N ARG A 155 16.51 2.87 -4.54
CA ARG A 155 16.85 2.61 -5.94
C ARG A 155 15.84 1.68 -6.59
N LEU A 156 15.64 1.86 -7.88
CA LEU A 156 14.89 0.92 -8.70
C LEU A 156 15.72 -0.34 -8.97
N GLU A 157 15.03 -1.38 -9.33
CA GLU A 157 15.59 -2.70 -9.62
C GLU A 157 16.39 -2.70 -10.93
N THR A 158 17.47 -3.46 -10.97
CA THR A 158 18.23 -3.72 -12.21
C THR A 158 17.42 -4.62 -13.15
N LYS A 159 17.79 -4.66 -14.44
CA LYS A 159 17.18 -5.58 -15.41
C LYS A 159 17.33 -7.05 -15.00
N ALA A 160 18.45 -7.41 -14.38
CA ALA A 160 18.71 -8.76 -13.90
C ALA A 160 17.81 -9.13 -12.73
N GLU A 161 17.63 -8.21 -11.76
CA GLU A 161 16.69 -8.38 -10.64
C GLU A 161 15.26 -8.54 -11.16
N ILE A 162 14.80 -7.66 -12.07
CA ILE A 162 13.47 -7.78 -12.70
C ILE A 162 13.28 -9.14 -13.38
N LYS A 163 14.26 -9.59 -14.18
CA LYS A 163 14.21 -10.89 -14.87
C LYS A 163 14.12 -12.06 -13.88
N MET A 164 14.85 -11.99 -12.77
CA MET A 164 14.80 -13.01 -11.71
C MET A 164 13.43 -13.02 -11.03
N MET A 165 12.97 -11.87 -10.55
CA MET A 165 11.71 -11.73 -9.77
C MET A 165 10.48 -12.09 -10.60
N ALA A 166 10.49 -11.82 -11.90
CA ALA A 166 9.39 -12.13 -12.83
C ALA A 166 9.06 -13.62 -12.93
N ASN A 167 9.96 -14.53 -12.48
CA ASN A 167 9.67 -15.97 -12.42
C ASN A 167 8.81 -16.36 -11.22
N PHE A 168 8.70 -15.50 -10.20
CA PHE A 168 8.07 -15.82 -8.92
C PHE A 168 6.97 -14.84 -8.53
N ALA A 169 6.92 -13.66 -9.14
CA ALA A 169 5.96 -12.62 -8.78
C ALA A 169 5.39 -11.88 -10.00
N ASP A 170 4.37 -11.08 -9.77
CA ASP A 170 3.61 -10.35 -10.78
C ASP A 170 3.94 -8.86 -10.79
N ILE A 171 4.12 -8.29 -9.60
CA ILE A 171 4.32 -6.86 -9.39
C ILE A 171 5.41 -6.60 -8.33
N VAL A 172 6.03 -5.42 -8.40
CA VAL A 172 7.08 -4.99 -7.46
C VAL A 172 6.75 -3.66 -6.81
N GLY A 173 7.10 -3.53 -5.54
CA GLY A 173 7.04 -2.29 -4.78
C GLY A 173 7.91 -2.35 -3.53
N MET A 174 7.79 -1.36 -2.64
CA MET A 174 8.76 -1.15 -1.56
C MET A 174 8.16 -1.11 -0.15
N THR A 175 6.83 -1.28 0.02
CA THR A 175 6.20 -0.96 1.32
C THR A 175 5.16 -1.96 1.81
N MET A 176 4.43 -2.64 0.93
CA MET A 176 3.26 -3.44 1.28
C MET A 176 3.56 -4.60 2.25
N ALA A 177 4.64 -5.34 2.02
CA ALA A 177 4.97 -6.51 2.86
C ALA A 177 5.28 -6.10 4.31
N ASN A 178 5.97 -4.98 4.51
CA ASN A 178 6.24 -4.45 5.84
C ASN A 178 4.94 -4.03 6.56
N GLU A 179 4.01 -3.41 5.83
CA GLU A 179 2.70 -3.05 6.38
C GLU A 179 1.90 -4.30 6.76
N ALA A 180 1.88 -5.31 5.89
CA ALA A 180 1.16 -6.55 6.11
C ALA A 180 1.68 -7.33 7.33
N VAL A 181 3.00 -7.43 7.49
CA VAL A 181 3.63 -8.12 8.64
C VAL A 181 3.29 -7.41 9.94
N ILE A 182 3.51 -6.10 10.03
CA ILE A 182 3.20 -5.34 11.26
C ILE A 182 1.70 -5.33 11.56
N ALA A 183 0.84 -5.21 10.54
CA ALA A 183 -0.61 -5.27 10.73
C ALA A 183 -1.03 -6.62 11.34
N LEU A 184 -0.48 -7.73 10.81
CA LEU A 184 -0.77 -9.06 11.34
C LEU A 184 -0.29 -9.23 12.78
N GLU A 185 0.91 -8.74 13.13
CA GLU A 185 1.44 -8.77 14.51
C GLU A 185 0.61 -7.91 15.49
N LEU A 186 -0.12 -6.92 14.97
CA LEU A 186 -1.04 -6.07 15.73
C LEU A 186 -2.49 -6.58 15.72
N ASP A 187 -2.78 -7.76 15.15
CA ASP A 187 -4.13 -8.29 14.95
C ASP A 187 -5.05 -7.34 14.16
N LEU A 188 -4.49 -6.64 13.18
CA LEU A 188 -5.22 -5.75 12.30
C LEU A 188 -5.40 -6.39 10.91
N PRO A 189 -6.63 -6.67 10.47
CA PRO A 189 -6.91 -7.16 9.13
C PRO A 189 -6.36 -6.19 8.07
N TYR A 190 -5.48 -6.67 7.19
CA TYR A 190 -4.81 -5.86 6.17
C TYR A 190 -4.95 -6.48 4.78
N ALA A 191 -5.27 -5.66 3.79
CA ALA A 191 -5.10 -5.97 2.37
C ALA A 191 -4.67 -4.73 1.60
N SER A 192 -4.26 -4.91 0.35
CA SER A 192 -3.72 -3.82 -0.47
C SER A 192 -4.38 -3.69 -1.83
N VAL A 193 -4.49 -2.45 -2.28
CA VAL A 193 -4.78 -2.04 -3.66
C VAL A 193 -3.48 -1.60 -4.30
N CYS A 194 -2.98 -2.34 -5.26
CA CYS A 194 -1.76 -2.06 -6.00
C CYS A 194 -2.12 -1.53 -7.39
N SER A 195 -1.80 -0.26 -7.69
CA SER A 195 -1.88 0.22 -9.06
C SER A 195 -0.60 -0.09 -9.82
N ILE A 196 -0.73 -0.57 -11.04
CA ILE A 196 0.41 -0.70 -11.94
C ILE A 196 0.66 0.68 -12.55
N ASP A 197 1.73 1.34 -12.10
CA ASP A 197 2.06 2.70 -12.51
C ASP A 197 3.12 2.72 -13.62
N ASN A 198 3.92 1.64 -13.73
CA ASN A 198 4.96 1.44 -14.74
C ASN A 198 5.23 -0.03 -14.98
N PHE A 199 5.96 -0.34 -16.04
CA PHE A 199 6.62 -1.62 -16.20
C PHE A 199 7.96 -1.66 -15.44
N GLY A 200 8.37 -2.84 -14.98
CA GLY A 200 9.69 -3.05 -14.37
C GLY A 200 10.82 -2.71 -15.36
N ASN A 201 11.96 -2.29 -14.81
CA ASN A 201 13.12 -1.89 -15.60
C ASN A 201 13.58 -3.02 -16.55
N GLY A 202 13.72 -2.74 -17.83
CA GLY A 202 14.15 -3.69 -18.85
C GLY A 202 13.03 -4.51 -19.49
N LEU A 203 11.78 -4.39 -19.06
CA LEU A 203 10.63 -4.98 -19.74
C LEU A 203 10.35 -4.30 -21.08
N LEU A 204 10.57 -3.00 -21.12
CA LEU A 204 10.53 -2.19 -22.35
C LEU A 204 11.96 -1.79 -22.75
N LYS A 205 12.15 -1.46 -24.04
CA LYS A 205 13.44 -0.98 -24.56
C LYS A 205 13.88 0.34 -23.91
N LYS A 206 12.91 1.22 -23.59
CA LYS A 206 13.17 2.51 -22.94
C LYS A 206 13.47 2.32 -21.45
N PRO A 207 14.52 2.96 -20.90
CA PRO A 207 14.79 2.95 -19.46
C PRO A 207 13.63 3.55 -18.65
N LEU A 208 13.32 2.94 -17.51
CA LEU A 208 12.35 3.47 -16.55
C LEU A 208 12.88 4.74 -15.89
N SER A 209 12.05 5.75 -15.73
CA SER A 209 12.36 7.01 -15.06
C SER A 209 11.39 7.34 -13.93
N MET A 210 11.86 8.09 -12.93
CA MET A 210 10.98 8.60 -11.85
C MET A 210 9.81 9.45 -12.38
N LYS A 211 10.02 10.21 -13.48
CA LYS A 211 8.96 10.97 -14.12
C LYS A 211 7.82 10.10 -14.61
N GLU A 212 8.12 8.91 -15.18
CA GLU A 212 7.11 7.96 -15.64
C GLU A 212 6.36 7.34 -14.46
N ILE A 213 7.05 6.99 -13.38
CA ILE A 213 6.43 6.45 -12.16
C ILE A 213 5.44 7.47 -11.56
N ILE A 214 5.87 8.72 -11.39
CA ILE A 214 5.02 9.79 -10.84
C ILE A 214 3.82 10.04 -11.75
N ALA A 215 4.01 10.06 -13.06
CA ALA A 215 2.92 10.24 -14.03
C ALA A 215 1.91 9.08 -13.96
N GLY A 216 2.38 7.83 -13.84
CA GLY A 216 1.55 6.64 -13.65
C GLY A 216 0.75 6.72 -12.35
N THR A 217 1.41 7.04 -11.23
CA THR A 217 0.76 7.19 -9.92
C THR A 217 -0.35 8.24 -9.96
N ARG A 218 -0.10 9.39 -10.59
CA ARG A 218 -1.09 10.48 -10.75
C ARG A 218 -2.27 10.04 -11.62
N LYS A 219 -2.00 9.35 -12.73
CA LYS A 219 -3.05 8.85 -13.64
C LYS A 219 -3.96 7.85 -12.95
N ASN A 220 -3.42 7.02 -12.06
CA ASN A 220 -4.17 5.99 -11.36
C ASN A 220 -4.79 6.45 -10.03
N ALA A 221 -4.57 7.71 -9.61
CA ALA A 221 -5.07 8.21 -8.34
C ALA A 221 -6.60 8.16 -8.27
N ASP A 222 -7.28 8.61 -9.32
CA ASP A 222 -8.75 8.67 -9.37
C ASP A 222 -9.40 7.28 -9.28
N LEU A 223 -8.79 6.27 -9.93
CA LEU A 223 -9.24 4.87 -9.82
C LEU A 223 -9.14 4.33 -8.39
N LYS A 224 -8.05 4.62 -7.71
CA LYS A 224 -7.83 4.23 -6.31
C LYS A 224 -8.83 4.88 -5.36
N ILE A 225 -9.12 6.16 -5.58
CA ILE A 225 -10.12 6.91 -4.80
C ILE A 225 -11.52 6.36 -5.05
N GLN A 226 -11.91 6.15 -6.31
CA GLN A 226 -13.21 5.59 -6.67
C GLN A 226 -13.41 4.20 -6.04
N LEU A 227 -12.38 3.35 -6.05
CA LEU A 227 -12.40 2.05 -5.40
C LEU A 227 -12.61 2.19 -3.89
N LEU A 228 -11.87 3.09 -3.23
CA LEU A 228 -11.98 3.33 -1.81
C LEU A 228 -13.36 3.89 -1.41
N GLN A 229 -13.93 4.80 -2.20
CA GLN A 229 -15.29 5.30 -2.00
C GLN A 229 -16.34 4.17 -2.08
N SER A 230 -16.17 3.27 -3.05
CA SER A 230 -17.04 2.10 -3.20
C SER A 230 -16.86 1.11 -2.03
N TYR A 231 -15.62 0.94 -1.56
CA TYR A 231 -15.33 0.12 -0.40
C TYR A 231 -16.05 0.60 0.87
N LEU A 232 -16.02 1.90 1.12
CA LEU A 232 -16.72 2.51 2.27
C LEU A 232 -18.23 2.31 2.20
N LYS A 233 -18.84 2.37 1.01
CA LYS A 233 -20.28 2.11 0.82
C LYS A 233 -20.67 0.67 1.14
N LEU A 234 -19.78 -0.30 0.96
CA LEU A 234 -20.01 -1.70 1.33
C LEU A 234 -19.88 -1.93 2.85
N SER A 235 -19.33 -0.97 3.56
CA SER A 235 -19.14 -1.01 5.02
C SER A 235 -20.25 -0.27 5.76
N SER A 236 -21.08 0.48 5.04
CA SER A 236 -22.31 1.14 5.55
C SER A 236 -23.47 0.18 5.50
#